data_5d7a0e3d6c87f70091d1fb24827055d7
#
_entry.id   5d7a0e3d6c87f70091d1fb24827055d7
#
_cell.length_a   1.000
_cell.length_b   1.000
_cell.length_c   1.000
_cell.angle_alpha   90.00
_cell.angle_beta   90.00
_cell.angle_gamma   90.00
#
_symmetry.space_group_name_H-M   'P 1'
#
loop_
_entity.id
_entity.type
_entity.pdbx_description
1 polymer ?
#
loop_
_entity_poly.entity_id
_entity_poly.type
_entity_poly.pdbx_seq_one_letter_code
_entity_poly.pdbx_strand_id
1 'polypeptide(L)'
;MQDIEPFYNWRHIYISEEDQRSPFFGRTYSEFEFSQTVYNYYIHPQWDDFGSRTLYLKTLLADYDEKYAVIELIGEWNDAIENDIMELKREVLEKFMYEGITKFILIAENVLNFHSSNSDYYEELYDELSDEGGWVVCLNMPSQTQYDFKKAHLNRYIELMELDNWRTYKPFHLFKKIDGELTARLH
;
A
#
# COMPACT_ATOMS: atom_id res chain seq x y z
N MET A 1 5.89 -16.06 17.95
CA MET A 1 5.63 -14.74 17.38
C MET A 1 6.36 -14.64 16.04
N GLN A 2 5.66 -14.34 14.97
CA GLN A 2 6.29 -14.23 13.66
C GLN A 2 6.78 -12.81 13.42
N ASP A 3 7.99 -12.73 12.89
CA ASP A 3 8.60 -11.50 12.45
C ASP A 3 8.55 -11.51 10.91
N ILE A 4 7.78 -10.60 10.33
CA ILE A 4 7.62 -10.50 8.89
C ILE A 4 8.38 -9.26 8.42
N GLU A 5 9.39 -9.49 7.59
CA GLU A 5 10.18 -8.42 6.99
C GLU A 5 9.52 -7.91 5.70
N PRO A 6 9.73 -6.63 5.34
CA PRO A 6 9.34 -6.14 4.02
C PRO A 6 10.08 -6.91 2.91
N PHE A 7 9.50 -6.92 1.71
CA PHE A 7 10.11 -7.54 0.54
C PHE A 7 11.34 -6.74 0.10
N TYR A 8 12.54 -7.33 0.17
CA TYR A 8 13.81 -6.64 -0.05
C TYR A 8 14.42 -6.82 -1.44
N ASN A 9 13.89 -7.71 -2.27
CA ASN A 9 14.56 -8.08 -3.51
C ASN A 9 14.70 -6.93 -4.53
N TRP A 10 13.98 -5.83 -4.33
CA TRP A 10 14.09 -4.65 -5.19
C TRP A 10 14.97 -3.54 -4.61
N ARG A 11 15.63 -3.76 -3.49
CA ARG A 11 16.47 -2.72 -2.84
C ARG A 11 17.65 -2.28 -3.69
N HIS A 12 18.09 -3.08 -4.63
CA HIS A 12 19.12 -2.68 -5.59
C HIS A 12 18.59 -1.70 -6.65
N ILE A 13 17.27 -1.55 -6.77
CA ILE A 13 16.62 -0.65 -7.70
C ILE A 13 16.09 0.60 -6.99
N TYR A 14 15.48 0.42 -5.80
CA TYR A 14 14.80 1.51 -5.09
C TYR A 14 14.90 1.34 -3.58
N ILE A 15 15.19 2.45 -2.90
CA ILE A 15 15.22 2.55 -1.44
C ILE A 15 14.50 3.83 -1.05
N SER A 16 13.38 3.71 -0.32
CA SER A 16 12.50 4.84 0.00
C SER A 16 13.17 5.90 0.89
N GLU A 17 14.04 5.48 1.82
CA GLU A 17 14.76 6.38 2.70
C GLU A 17 15.88 7.19 2.00
N GLU A 18 16.27 6.79 0.80
CA GLU A 18 17.23 7.50 -0.04
C GLU A 18 16.57 8.34 -1.13
N ASP A 19 15.27 8.19 -1.34
CA ASP A 19 14.50 8.93 -2.33
C ASP A 19 14.03 10.26 -1.76
N GLN A 20 14.60 11.37 -2.25
CA GLN A 20 14.27 12.71 -1.77
C GLN A 20 12.81 13.11 -2.00
N ARG A 21 12.11 12.45 -2.92
CA ARG A 21 10.71 12.70 -3.24
C ARG A 21 9.76 11.81 -2.43
N SER A 22 10.31 10.84 -1.69
CA SER A 22 9.52 9.92 -0.85
C SER A 22 9.12 10.58 0.46
N PRO A 23 7.91 10.29 0.98
CA PRO A 23 7.52 10.70 2.33
C PRO A 23 8.41 10.14 3.43
N PHE A 24 9.22 9.12 3.12
CA PHE A 24 10.09 8.43 4.08
C PHE A 24 11.57 8.79 3.92
N PHE A 25 11.87 9.83 3.15
CA PHE A 25 13.24 10.27 2.94
C PHE A 25 13.96 10.56 4.26
N GLY A 26 15.17 10.03 4.39
CA GLY A 26 16.04 10.27 5.52
C GLY A 26 15.72 9.45 6.77
N ARG A 27 14.73 8.56 6.73
CA ARG A 27 14.45 7.68 7.87
C ARG A 27 15.60 6.71 8.10
N THR A 28 15.86 6.42 9.38
CA THR A 28 16.84 5.43 9.82
C THR A 28 16.13 4.30 10.54
N TYR A 29 16.61 3.09 10.35
CA TYR A 29 15.97 1.88 10.88
C TYR A 29 16.97 1.13 11.76
N SER A 30 16.48 0.67 12.92
CA SER A 30 17.24 -0.26 13.75
C SER A 30 17.07 -1.69 13.19
N GLU A 31 18.14 -2.48 13.25
CA GLU A 31 18.06 -3.91 12.91
C GLU A 31 17.73 -4.77 14.16
N PHE A 32 17.79 -4.18 15.34
CA PHE A 32 17.76 -4.92 16.59
C PHE A 32 16.63 -4.52 17.55
N GLU A 33 16.03 -3.35 17.37
CA GLU A 33 15.02 -2.82 18.29
C GLU A 33 13.62 -2.94 17.71
N PHE A 34 12.85 -3.90 18.22
CA PHE A 34 11.44 -4.09 17.92
C PHE A 34 10.64 -3.33 18.97
N SER A 35 10.19 -2.15 18.66
CA SER A 35 9.49 -1.28 19.60
C SER A 35 7.97 -1.32 19.48
N GLN A 36 7.44 -1.97 18.44
CA GLN A 36 6.01 -1.93 18.15
C GLN A 36 5.45 -3.32 17.87
N THR A 37 4.21 -3.54 18.29
CA THR A 37 3.49 -4.79 18.09
C THR A 37 2.08 -4.51 17.59
N VAL A 38 1.57 -5.38 16.72
CA VAL A 38 0.15 -5.41 16.35
C VAL A 38 -0.34 -6.83 16.65
N TYR A 39 -1.33 -6.96 17.54
CA TYR A 39 -1.77 -8.24 18.08
C TYR A 39 -0.58 -9.00 18.69
N ASN A 40 -0.34 -10.24 18.24
CA ASN A 40 0.76 -11.08 18.66
C ASN A 40 1.98 -11.01 17.74
N TYR A 41 2.03 -10.00 16.85
CA TYR A 41 3.12 -9.84 15.90
C TYR A 41 4.02 -8.69 16.32
N TYR A 42 5.32 -8.92 16.32
CA TYR A 42 6.29 -7.84 16.36
C TYR A 42 6.41 -7.20 14.99
N ILE A 43 6.37 -5.88 14.94
CA ILE A 43 6.58 -5.15 13.70
C ILE A 43 8.09 -4.97 13.51
N HIS A 44 8.63 -5.56 12.45
CA HIS A 44 10.04 -5.44 12.09
C HIS A 44 10.40 -3.96 11.94
N PRO A 45 11.57 -3.51 12.46
CA PRO A 45 11.92 -2.08 12.46
C PRO A 45 12.06 -1.47 11.07
N GLN A 46 12.14 -2.26 10.00
CA GLN A 46 12.19 -1.77 8.62
C GLN A 46 10.83 -1.31 8.06
N TRP A 47 9.72 -1.65 8.71
CA TRP A 47 8.41 -1.12 8.34
C TRP A 47 8.28 0.33 8.78
N ASP A 48 7.69 1.15 7.92
CA ASP A 48 7.44 2.55 8.23
C ASP A 48 6.10 2.75 8.91
N ASP A 49 6.09 3.57 9.96
CA ASP A 49 4.85 4.14 10.47
C ASP A 49 4.47 5.38 9.65
N PHE A 50 3.19 5.70 9.59
CA PHE A 50 2.70 6.86 8.85
C PHE A 50 1.55 7.58 9.58
N GLY A 51 1.39 7.33 10.88
CA GLY A 51 0.34 7.91 11.71
C GLY A 51 -0.66 6.92 12.27
N SER A 52 -0.74 5.71 11.73
CA SER A 52 -1.56 4.63 12.27
C SER A 52 -0.82 3.90 13.40
N ARG A 53 -1.57 3.44 14.40
CA ARG A 53 -1.02 2.58 15.46
C ARG A 53 -1.08 1.10 15.09
N THR A 54 -1.84 0.74 14.06
CA THR A 54 -2.12 -0.66 13.73
C THR A 54 -1.70 -1.06 12.31
N LEU A 55 -1.47 -0.10 11.44
CA LEU A 55 -1.08 -0.35 10.05
C LEU A 55 0.28 0.28 9.76
N TYR A 56 1.14 -0.49 9.12
CA TYR A 56 2.50 -0.11 8.72
C TYR A 56 2.70 -0.40 7.24
N LEU A 57 3.67 0.26 6.65
CA LEU A 57 3.96 0.05 5.24
C LEU A 57 5.46 0.11 4.93
N LYS A 58 5.81 -0.34 3.73
CA LYS A 58 7.12 -0.11 3.13
C LYS A 58 6.92 0.20 1.66
N THR A 59 7.46 1.33 1.21
CA THR A 59 7.47 1.64 -0.21
C THR A 59 8.57 0.80 -0.88
N LEU A 60 8.17 -0.16 -1.69
CA LEU A 60 9.08 -1.05 -2.38
C LEU A 60 9.63 -0.45 -3.67
N LEU A 61 8.85 0.42 -4.30
CA LEU A 61 9.23 1.11 -5.52
C LEU A 61 8.39 2.37 -5.72
N ALA A 62 9.03 3.43 -6.21
CA ALA A 62 8.36 4.59 -6.77
C ALA A 62 9.05 4.93 -8.08
N ASP A 63 8.32 4.92 -9.18
CA ASP A 63 8.80 5.25 -10.51
C ASP A 63 8.08 6.52 -10.97
N TYR A 64 8.79 7.62 -10.94
CA TYR A 64 8.21 8.93 -11.24
C TYR A 64 8.04 9.17 -12.74
N ASP A 65 8.78 8.46 -13.56
CA ASP A 65 8.66 8.56 -15.02
C ASP A 65 7.42 7.80 -15.50
N GLU A 66 7.22 6.58 -15.01
CA GLU A 66 6.06 5.75 -15.33
C GLU A 66 4.86 6.01 -14.42
N LYS A 67 5.04 6.81 -13.37
CA LYS A 67 4.00 7.34 -12.48
C LYS A 67 3.26 6.28 -11.66
N TYR A 68 3.98 5.28 -11.18
CA TYR A 68 3.42 4.26 -10.29
C TYR A 68 4.29 4.03 -9.06
N ALA A 69 3.68 3.52 -8.00
CA ALA A 69 4.38 3.08 -6.80
C ALA A 69 3.86 1.72 -6.35
N VAL A 70 4.74 0.93 -5.75
CA VAL A 70 4.40 -0.35 -5.12
C VAL A 70 4.69 -0.22 -3.64
N ILE A 71 3.66 -0.45 -2.82
CA ILE A 71 3.71 -0.28 -1.37
C ILE A 71 3.22 -1.57 -0.72
N GLU A 72 4.02 -2.14 0.15
CA GLU A 72 3.64 -3.31 0.94
C GLU A 72 3.06 -2.87 2.28
N LEU A 73 1.94 -3.48 2.70
CA LEU A 73 1.25 -3.16 3.95
C LEU A 73 1.30 -4.34 4.91
N ILE A 74 1.31 -4.03 6.20
CA ILE A 74 1.23 -5.03 7.26
C ILE A 74 0.43 -4.50 8.45
N GLY A 75 -0.39 -5.34 9.03
CA GLY A 75 -1.10 -5.07 10.26
C GLY A 75 -2.60 -5.11 10.12
N GLU A 76 -3.29 -4.20 10.81
CA GLU A 76 -4.73 -4.06 10.78
C GLU A 76 -5.10 -2.74 10.13
N TRP A 77 -5.96 -2.81 9.11
CA TRP A 77 -6.51 -1.63 8.45
C TRP A 77 -7.82 -1.25 9.17
N ASN A 78 -7.74 -0.25 10.04
CA ASN A 78 -8.83 0.13 10.91
C ASN A 78 -9.28 1.57 10.66
N ASP A 79 -10.30 1.73 9.84
CA ASP A 79 -10.86 3.05 9.56
C ASP A 79 -11.78 3.53 10.68
N ALA A 80 -12.36 2.60 11.43
CA ALA A 80 -13.35 2.91 12.46
C ALA A 80 -12.73 3.64 13.67
N ILE A 81 -11.54 3.23 14.09
CA ILE A 81 -10.87 3.77 15.27
C ILE A 81 -9.67 4.63 14.90
N GLU A 82 -8.84 4.15 13.99
CA GLU A 82 -7.57 4.79 13.61
C GLU A 82 -7.68 5.72 12.42
N ASN A 83 -8.78 5.64 11.67
CA ASN A 83 -8.98 6.38 10.41
C ASN A 83 -7.82 6.15 9.42
N ASP A 84 -7.46 4.89 9.25
CA ASP A 84 -6.26 4.48 8.51
C ASP A 84 -6.27 4.94 7.05
N ILE A 85 -7.44 4.96 6.39
CA ILE A 85 -7.53 5.47 5.02
C ILE A 85 -7.16 6.96 4.95
N MET A 86 -7.55 7.75 5.94
CA MET A 86 -7.18 9.16 5.99
C MET A 86 -5.66 9.32 6.15
N GLU A 87 -5.07 8.58 7.08
CA GLU A 87 -3.62 8.64 7.31
C GLU A 87 -2.84 8.17 6.08
N LEU A 88 -3.24 7.05 5.49
CA LEU A 88 -2.62 6.53 4.26
C LEU A 88 -2.72 7.54 3.13
N LYS A 89 -3.90 8.10 2.91
CA LYS A 89 -4.15 9.08 1.85
C LYS A 89 -3.30 10.33 2.05
N ARG A 90 -3.38 10.96 3.24
CA ARG A 90 -2.73 12.26 3.51
C ARG A 90 -1.22 12.16 3.68
N GLU A 91 -0.76 11.15 4.41
CA GLU A 91 0.66 11.06 4.78
C GLU A 91 1.51 10.34 3.72
N VAL A 92 0.90 9.56 2.85
CA VAL A 92 1.63 8.74 1.89
C VAL A 92 1.19 9.01 0.45
N LEU A 93 -0.06 8.67 0.12
CA LEU A 93 -0.50 8.68 -1.28
C LEU A 93 -0.52 10.10 -1.86
N GLU A 94 -1.06 11.10 -1.16
CA GLU A 94 -1.09 12.48 -1.64
C GLU A 94 0.32 13.07 -1.83
N LYS A 95 1.27 12.68 -0.98
CA LYS A 95 2.66 13.13 -1.13
C LYS A 95 3.28 12.58 -2.41
N PHE A 96 3.01 11.32 -2.73
CA PHE A 96 3.42 10.74 -4.02
C PHE A 96 2.65 11.33 -5.19
N MET A 97 1.35 11.59 -5.02
CA MET A 97 0.52 12.22 -6.06
C MET A 97 1.02 13.63 -6.39
N TYR A 98 1.44 14.38 -5.38
CA TYR A 98 2.08 15.69 -5.58
C TYR A 98 3.34 15.59 -6.46
N GLU A 99 4.07 14.47 -6.36
CA GLU A 99 5.25 14.19 -7.17
C GLU A 99 4.92 13.55 -8.53
N GLY A 100 3.64 13.42 -8.87
CA GLY A 100 3.18 12.95 -10.17
C GLY A 100 2.79 11.48 -10.25
N ILE A 101 2.85 10.74 -9.17
CA ILE A 101 2.42 9.33 -9.16
C ILE A 101 0.90 9.27 -9.16
N THR A 102 0.33 8.45 -10.06
CA THR A 102 -1.11 8.33 -10.24
C THR A 102 -1.63 6.90 -10.10
N LYS A 103 -0.75 5.91 -10.01
CA LYS A 103 -1.11 4.50 -9.95
C LYS A 103 -0.41 3.84 -8.78
N PHE A 104 -1.19 3.18 -7.90
CA PHE A 104 -0.67 2.60 -6.67
C PHE A 104 -1.01 1.11 -6.59
N ILE A 105 0.02 0.29 -6.41
CA ILE A 105 -0.10 -1.14 -6.15
C ILE A 105 0.17 -1.35 -4.67
N LEU A 106 -0.86 -1.74 -3.93
CA LEU A 106 -0.78 -2.03 -2.50
C LEU A 106 -0.74 -3.54 -2.30
N ILE A 107 0.38 -4.07 -1.82
CA ILE A 107 0.51 -5.48 -1.49
C ILE A 107 -0.12 -5.69 -0.12
N ALA A 108 -1.25 -6.37 -0.07
CA ALA A 108 -2.10 -6.47 1.12
C ALA A 108 -2.15 -7.87 1.74
N GLU A 109 -1.17 -8.72 1.43
CA GLU A 109 -1.09 -10.10 1.93
C GLU A 109 -1.08 -10.19 3.45
N ASN A 110 -0.49 -9.19 4.10
CA ASN A 110 -0.31 -9.13 5.55
C ASN A 110 -1.25 -8.12 6.22
N VAL A 111 -2.31 -7.71 5.54
CA VAL A 111 -3.40 -6.93 6.15
C VAL A 111 -4.40 -7.91 6.74
N LEU A 112 -4.25 -8.20 8.03
CA LEU A 112 -4.91 -9.32 8.70
C LEU A 112 -6.37 -9.07 9.02
N ASN A 113 -6.75 -7.81 9.22
CA ASN A 113 -8.11 -7.39 9.52
C ASN A 113 -8.44 -6.07 8.83
N PHE A 114 -9.73 -5.87 8.61
CA PHE A 114 -10.26 -4.63 8.08
C PHE A 114 -11.51 -4.25 8.87
N HIS A 115 -11.54 -3.00 9.37
CA HIS A 115 -12.69 -2.42 10.05
C HIS A 115 -13.12 -1.15 9.34
N SER A 116 -14.31 -1.17 8.75
CA SER A 116 -14.81 -0.08 7.94
C SER A 116 -15.34 1.10 8.77
N SER A 117 -15.29 2.26 8.17
CA SER A 117 -16.03 3.46 8.56
C SER A 117 -16.79 3.96 7.32
N ASN A 118 -16.90 5.26 7.11
CA ASN A 118 -17.53 5.79 5.90
C ASN A 118 -16.59 5.71 4.69
N SER A 119 -17.12 5.94 3.49
CA SER A 119 -16.37 5.83 2.23
C SER A 119 -15.83 7.15 1.70
N ASP A 120 -15.91 8.24 2.46
CA ASP A 120 -15.64 9.59 1.95
C ASP A 120 -14.21 9.76 1.43
N TYR A 121 -13.22 9.28 2.17
CA TYR A 121 -11.82 9.37 1.75
C TYR A 121 -11.50 8.48 0.56
N TYR A 122 -12.16 7.32 0.45
CA TYR A 122 -12.01 6.43 -0.71
C TYR A 122 -12.58 7.05 -1.98
N GLU A 123 -13.75 7.66 -1.87
CA GLU A 123 -14.41 8.36 -2.98
C GLU A 123 -13.56 9.55 -3.44
N GLU A 124 -13.07 10.36 -2.50
CA GLU A 124 -12.21 11.50 -2.78
C GLU A 124 -10.93 11.06 -3.51
N LEU A 125 -10.26 10.02 -3.01
CA LEU A 125 -9.06 9.45 -3.63
C LEU A 125 -9.34 8.94 -5.03
N TYR A 126 -10.43 8.22 -5.20
CA TYR A 126 -10.86 7.69 -6.50
C TYR A 126 -11.09 8.82 -7.51
N ASP A 127 -11.81 9.86 -7.11
CA ASP A 127 -12.11 11.00 -7.98
C ASP A 127 -10.83 11.72 -8.41
N GLU A 128 -9.94 12.00 -7.48
CA GLU A 128 -8.66 12.65 -7.75
C GLU A 128 -7.79 11.84 -8.72
N LEU A 129 -7.69 10.53 -8.51
CA LEU A 129 -6.85 9.67 -9.35
C LEU A 129 -7.49 9.41 -10.72
N SER A 130 -8.82 9.25 -10.77
CA SER A 130 -9.52 8.98 -12.02
C SER A 130 -9.37 10.12 -13.02
N ASP A 131 -9.35 11.37 -12.56
CA ASP A 131 -9.14 12.53 -13.41
C ASP A 131 -7.78 12.49 -14.12
N GLU A 132 -6.80 11.83 -13.52
CA GLU A 132 -5.45 11.66 -14.09
C GLU A 132 -5.26 10.30 -14.77
N GLY A 133 -6.33 9.52 -14.94
CA GLY A 133 -6.25 8.16 -15.49
C GLY A 133 -5.61 7.15 -14.54
N GLY A 134 -5.55 7.47 -13.24
CA GLY A 134 -4.92 6.66 -12.23
C GLY A 134 -5.87 5.68 -11.54
N TRP A 135 -5.28 4.88 -10.64
CA TRP A 135 -6.01 3.85 -9.91
C TRP A 135 -5.22 3.39 -8.67
N VAL A 136 -5.95 2.73 -7.77
CA VAL A 136 -5.36 1.97 -6.66
C VAL A 136 -5.82 0.53 -6.75
N VAL A 137 -4.90 -0.42 -6.62
CA VAL A 137 -5.20 -1.84 -6.56
C VAL A 137 -4.59 -2.44 -5.29
N CYS A 138 -5.35 -3.31 -4.61
CA CYS A 138 -4.83 -4.14 -3.53
C CYS A 138 -4.59 -5.55 -4.06
N LEU A 139 -3.36 -6.05 -3.91
CA LEU A 139 -2.99 -7.41 -4.30
C LEU A 139 -3.06 -8.36 -3.11
N ASN A 140 -3.65 -9.52 -3.35
CA ASN A 140 -3.58 -10.69 -2.47
C ASN A 140 -4.09 -10.44 -1.04
N MET A 141 -5.08 -9.56 -0.90
CA MET A 141 -5.73 -9.35 0.38
C MET A 141 -6.29 -10.68 0.90
N PRO A 142 -6.09 -11.05 2.17
CA PRO A 142 -6.65 -12.29 2.72
C PRO A 142 -8.17 -12.36 2.55
N SER A 143 -8.72 -13.57 2.42
CA SER A 143 -10.14 -13.79 2.09
C SER A 143 -11.10 -13.07 3.03
N GLN A 144 -10.86 -13.13 4.33
CA GLN A 144 -11.72 -12.47 5.31
C GLN A 144 -11.63 -10.94 5.19
N THR A 145 -10.44 -10.42 4.98
CA THR A 145 -10.21 -8.99 4.77
C THR A 145 -10.89 -8.50 3.51
N GLN A 146 -10.80 -9.29 2.41
CA GLN A 146 -11.54 -9.00 1.17
C GLN A 146 -13.04 -8.96 1.39
N TYR A 147 -13.56 -9.94 2.13
CA TYR A 147 -14.99 -10.01 2.44
C TYR A 147 -15.46 -8.73 3.14
N ASP A 148 -14.76 -8.30 4.17
CA ASP A 148 -15.12 -7.11 4.93
C ASP A 148 -15.00 -5.84 4.09
N PHE A 149 -13.98 -5.78 3.23
CA PHE A 149 -13.77 -4.66 2.31
C PHE A 149 -14.90 -4.55 1.28
N LYS A 150 -15.28 -5.68 0.69
CA LYS A 150 -16.39 -5.75 -0.29
C LYS A 150 -17.73 -5.48 0.37
N LYS A 151 -17.94 -5.95 1.60
CA LYS A 151 -19.16 -5.71 2.36
C LYS A 151 -19.37 -4.21 2.60
N ALA A 152 -18.28 -3.46 2.77
CA ALA A 152 -18.30 -1.99 2.89
C ALA A 152 -18.43 -1.28 1.52
N HIS A 153 -18.51 -2.02 0.42
CA HIS A 153 -18.60 -1.51 -0.96
C HIS A 153 -17.40 -0.67 -1.40
N LEU A 154 -16.24 -0.87 -0.79
CA LEU A 154 -15.04 -0.09 -1.10
C LEU A 154 -14.32 -0.57 -2.36
N ASN A 155 -14.66 -1.76 -2.86
CA ASN A 155 -14.12 -2.27 -4.13
C ASN A 155 -14.61 -1.51 -5.37
N ARG A 156 -15.49 -0.53 -5.20
CA ARG A 156 -15.80 0.44 -6.28
C ARG A 156 -14.73 1.51 -6.42
N TYR A 157 -13.92 1.72 -5.41
CA TYR A 157 -12.90 2.79 -5.39
C TYR A 157 -11.49 2.23 -5.48
N ILE A 158 -11.25 1.06 -4.88
CA ILE A 158 -9.97 0.37 -4.90
C ILE A 158 -10.19 -1.02 -5.49
N GLU A 159 -9.47 -1.33 -6.56
CA GLU A 159 -9.55 -2.63 -7.22
C GLU A 159 -8.89 -3.71 -6.35
N LEU A 160 -9.49 -4.90 -6.35
CA LEU A 160 -8.92 -6.08 -5.68
C LEU A 160 -8.45 -7.06 -6.75
N MET A 161 -7.24 -7.58 -6.58
CA MET A 161 -6.63 -8.49 -7.54
C MET A 161 -5.82 -9.57 -6.83
N GLU A 162 -5.81 -10.76 -7.41
CA GLU A 162 -4.96 -11.87 -6.97
C GLU A 162 -3.81 -12.06 -7.96
N LEU A 163 -2.59 -12.10 -7.45
CA LEU A 163 -1.41 -12.37 -8.24
C LEU A 163 -0.35 -13.00 -7.34
N ASP A 164 -0.42 -14.34 -7.19
CA ASP A 164 0.38 -15.08 -6.21
C ASP A 164 1.88 -15.02 -6.48
N ASN A 165 2.28 -14.85 -7.73
CA ASN A 165 3.69 -14.83 -8.15
C ASN A 165 4.26 -13.44 -8.35
N TRP A 166 3.69 -12.42 -7.72
CA TRP A 166 4.13 -11.03 -7.89
C TRP A 166 5.62 -10.82 -7.56
N ARG A 167 6.16 -11.59 -6.61
CA ARG A 167 7.56 -11.49 -6.19
C ARG A 167 8.55 -11.90 -7.28
N THR A 168 8.10 -12.65 -8.29
CA THR A 168 8.94 -13.13 -9.39
C THR A 168 9.14 -12.09 -10.48
N TYR A 169 8.32 -11.04 -10.48
CA TYR A 169 8.38 -9.99 -11.49
C TYR A 169 9.42 -8.93 -11.14
N LYS A 170 10.02 -8.33 -12.17
CA LYS A 170 10.66 -7.03 -12.03
C LYS A 170 9.56 -5.98 -11.86
N PRO A 171 9.84 -4.86 -11.14
CA PRO A 171 8.80 -3.87 -10.85
C PRO A 171 8.02 -3.38 -12.07
N PHE A 172 8.72 -3.04 -13.15
CA PHE A 172 8.07 -2.53 -14.36
C PHE A 172 7.17 -3.58 -15.01
N HIS A 173 7.60 -4.85 -15.03
CA HIS A 173 6.80 -5.93 -15.59
C HIS A 173 5.57 -6.22 -14.75
N LEU A 174 5.69 -6.14 -13.42
CA LEU A 174 4.55 -6.25 -12.51
C LEU A 174 3.54 -5.15 -12.80
N PHE A 175 4.01 -3.91 -12.88
CA PHE A 175 3.17 -2.76 -13.20
C PHE A 175 2.44 -2.95 -14.54
N LYS A 176 3.15 -3.34 -15.59
CA LYS A 176 2.55 -3.53 -16.93
C LYS A 176 1.49 -4.62 -16.92
N LYS A 177 1.74 -5.71 -16.21
CA LYS A 177 0.74 -6.78 -16.10
C LYS A 177 -0.53 -6.31 -15.42
N ILE A 178 -0.41 -5.61 -14.29
CA ILE A 178 -1.55 -5.11 -13.54
C ILE A 178 -2.29 -4.03 -14.32
N ASP A 179 -1.57 -3.09 -14.90
CA ASP A 179 -2.16 -2.00 -15.70
C ASP A 179 -2.92 -2.56 -16.89
N GLY A 180 -2.37 -3.58 -17.56
CA GLY A 180 -3.05 -4.25 -18.67
C GLY A 180 -4.33 -4.96 -18.25
N GLU A 181 -4.32 -5.65 -17.12
CA GLU A 181 -5.52 -6.32 -16.60
C GLU A 181 -6.60 -5.33 -16.16
N LEU A 182 -6.22 -4.24 -15.49
CA LEU A 182 -7.17 -3.21 -15.07
C LEU A 182 -7.78 -2.49 -16.27
N THR A 183 -6.99 -2.18 -17.28
CA THR A 183 -7.47 -1.57 -18.52
C THR A 183 -8.49 -2.48 -19.23
N ALA A 184 -8.22 -3.78 -19.27
CA ALA A 184 -9.14 -4.75 -19.85
C ALA A 184 -10.47 -4.87 -19.10
N ARG A 185 -10.45 -4.73 -17.76
CA ARG A 185 -11.66 -4.74 -16.92
C ARG A 185 -12.53 -3.50 -17.12
N LEU A 186 -11.93 -2.36 -17.43
CA LEU A 186 -12.61 -1.07 -17.58
C LEU A 186 -13.20 -0.90 -18.99
N HIS A 187 -12.90 -1.76 -19.90
CA HIS A 187 -13.37 -1.83 -21.26
C HIS A 187 -14.05 -3.17 -21.53
#